data_795780b523ee55a418079007cd8962e8
#
_entry.id   795780b523ee55a418079007cd8962e8
#
_cell.length_a   1.000
_cell.length_b   1.000
_cell.length_c   1.000
_cell.angle_alpha   90.00
_cell.angle_beta   90.00
_cell.angle_gamma   90.00
#
_symmetry.space_group_name_H-M   'P 1'
#
loop_
_entity.id
_entity.type
_entity.pdbx_description
1 polymer ?
#
loop_
_entity_poly.entity_id
_entity_poly.type
_entity_poly.pdbx_seq_one_letter_code
_entity_poly.pdbx_strand_id
1 'polypeptide(L)'
;AIVEVNAGPSLLMHIKPGIGQPRPVGQAIVNNLFAADQSGRVPLVGVTGTHGRNAVAKLVARLLYLSAQYVGLACSDGIFLGRRHVQKTDAANWEGGRRLLLNRTVEAAVIENGAEVILGQGLPYDRCAVGIITNIVPEDENLERWDVQPTGGEYYTTHRSTYRTQVDVVLSDGCAVLNAE
;
A
#
# COMPACT_ATOMS: atom_id res chain seq x y z
N ALA A 1 -18.30 -22.19 29.89
CA ALA A 1 -17.98 -23.34 29.05
C ALA A 1 -17.70 -22.86 27.63
N ILE A 2 -16.66 -23.39 26.97
CA ILE A 2 -16.41 -23.20 25.54
C ILE A 2 -17.30 -24.21 24.82
N VAL A 3 -18.16 -23.70 23.94
CA VAL A 3 -19.10 -24.52 23.17
C VAL A 3 -18.51 -24.85 21.80
N GLU A 4 -17.84 -23.88 21.18
CA GLU A 4 -17.35 -23.99 19.80
C GLU A 4 -16.20 -23.01 19.56
N VAL A 5 -15.27 -23.38 18.66
CA VAL A 5 -14.18 -22.51 18.19
C VAL A 5 -14.21 -22.46 16.67
N ASN A 6 -14.41 -21.29 16.11
CA ASN A 6 -14.51 -21.05 14.67
C ASN A 6 -13.34 -20.18 14.17
N ALA A 7 -12.70 -20.59 13.08
CA ALA A 7 -11.63 -19.83 12.43
C ALA A 7 -12.15 -18.56 11.72
N GLY A 8 -13.41 -18.55 11.28
CA GLY A 8 -14.07 -17.43 10.62
C GLY A 8 -15.47 -17.19 11.20
N PRO A 9 -15.59 -16.69 12.44
CA PRO A 9 -16.89 -16.53 13.10
C PRO A 9 -17.72 -15.43 12.42
N SER A 10 -19.01 -15.69 12.21
CA SER A 10 -19.97 -14.65 11.85
C SER A 10 -20.27 -13.78 13.05
N LEU A 11 -20.12 -12.46 12.91
CA LEU A 11 -20.50 -11.51 13.95
C LEU A 11 -21.98 -11.13 13.90
N LEU A 12 -22.72 -11.51 12.85
CA LEU A 12 -24.08 -11.08 12.62
C LEU A 12 -25.02 -11.50 13.76
N MET A 13 -24.87 -12.72 14.29
CA MET A 13 -25.67 -13.21 15.41
C MET A 13 -25.52 -12.39 16.69
N HIS A 14 -24.38 -11.69 16.85
CA HIS A 14 -24.14 -10.82 18.01
C HIS A 14 -24.66 -9.39 17.77
N ILE A 15 -24.60 -8.91 16.51
CA ILE A 15 -25.02 -7.57 16.13
C ILE A 15 -26.54 -7.50 15.96
N LYS A 16 -27.14 -8.57 15.39
CA LYS A 16 -28.59 -8.69 15.17
C LYS A 16 -29.07 -10.06 15.70
N PRO A 17 -29.13 -10.24 17.01
CA PRO A 17 -29.64 -11.50 17.58
C PRO A 17 -31.12 -11.66 17.29
N GLY A 18 -31.58 -12.88 17.04
CA GLY A 18 -33.02 -13.19 16.90
C GLY A 18 -33.81 -13.00 18.21
N ILE A 19 -33.15 -13.19 19.36
CA ILE A 19 -33.67 -12.97 20.70
C ILE A 19 -32.57 -12.38 21.57
N GLY A 20 -32.90 -11.38 22.40
CA GLY A 20 -31.95 -10.72 23.31
C GLY A 20 -31.41 -9.37 22.76
N GLN A 21 -30.48 -8.80 23.49
CA GLN A 21 -29.90 -7.50 23.15
C GLN A 21 -28.64 -7.65 22.24
N PRO A 22 -28.46 -6.75 21.25
CA PRO A 22 -27.23 -6.67 20.48
C PRO A 22 -25.98 -6.50 21.37
N ARG A 23 -24.89 -7.13 20.99
CA ARG A 23 -23.59 -7.04 21.68
C ARG A 23 -22.53 -6.48 20.75
N PRO A 24 -21.75 -5.48 21.14
CA PRO A 24 -20.70 -4.86 20.30
C PRO A 24 -19.44 -5.72 20.24
N VAL A 25 -19.57 -7.00 19.83
CA VAL A 25 -18.47 -7.98 19.82
C VAL A 25 -17.37 -7.53 18.87
N GLY A 26 -17.71 -6.98 17.68
CA GLY A 26 -16.75 -6.46 16.74
C GLY A 26 -15.88 -5.35 17.33
N GLN A 27 -16.50 -4.42 18.06
CA GLN A 27 -15.77 -3.35 18.75
C GLN A 27 -14.83 -3.88 19.84
N ALA A 28 -15.29 -4.88 20.62
CA ALA A 28 -14.46 -5.52 21.63
C ALA A 28 -13.23 -6.20 21.01
N ILE A 29 -13.39 -6.85 19.84
CA ILE A 29 -12.28 -7.45 19.09
C ILE A 29 -11.30 -6.36 18.63
N VAL A 30 -11.78 -5.28 18.02
CA VAL A 30 -10.94 -4.18 17.54
C VAL A 30 -10.21 -3.53 18.71
N ASN A 31 -10.88 -3.23 19.80
CA ASN A 31 -10.26 -2.63 21.00
C ASN A 31 -9.22 -3.54 21.67
N ASN A 32 -9.32 -4.86 21.48
CA ASN A 32 -8.31 -5.81 21.95
C ASN A 32 -7.11 -5.92 21.01
N LEU A 33 -7.29 -5.61 19.72
CA LEU A 33 -6.22 -5.66 18.72
C LEU A 33 -5.40 -4.37 18.69
N PHE A 34 -6.03 -3.23 18.95
CA PHE A 34 -5.42 -1.90 18.89
C PHE A 34 -5.67 -1.16 20.20
N ALA A 35 -4.64 -0.54 20.77
CA ALA A 35 -4.80 0.38 21.88
C ALA A 35 -5.60 1.62 21.44
N ALA A 36 -6.22 2.32 22.39
CA ALA A 36 -7.12 3.44 22.10
C ALA A 36 -6.48 4.61 21.34
N ASP A 37 -5.15 4.73 21.44
CA ASP A 37 -4.31 5.75 20.80
C ASP A 37 -3.63 5.27 19.50
N GLN A 38 -3.79 4.01 19.14
CA GLN A 38 -3.20 3.44 17.92
C GLN A 38 -4.14 3.59 16.73
N SER A 39 -3.64 4.19 15.66
CA SER A 39 -4.35 4.32 14.39
C SER A 39 -4.55 2.98 13.65
N GLY A 40 -3.79 1.94 14.03
CA GLY A 40 -3.71 0.67 13.30
C GLY A 40 -3.01 0.79 11.96
N ARG A 41 -2.39 1.94 11.66
CA ARG A 41 -1.69 2.20 10.40
C ARG A 41 -0.18 2.06 10.58
N VAL A 42 0.44 1.43 9.61
CA VAL A 42 1.90 1.42 9.45
C VAL A 42 2.29 2.66 8.66
N PRO A 43 3.26 3.48 9.12
CA PRO A 43 3.82 4.55 8.29
C PRO A 43 4.28 4.00 6.95
N LEU A 44 3.79 4.60 5.87
CA LEU A 44 3.97 4.07 4.52
C LEU A 44 4.54 5.14 3.59
N VAL A 45 5.53 4.74 2.80
CA VAL A 45 6.06 5.51 1.68
C VAL A 45 5.68 4.80 0.39
N GLY A 46 4.89 5.46 -0.45
CA GLY A 46 4.59 5.02 -1.81
C GLY A 46 5.55 5.67 -2.81
N VAL A 47 6.14 4.88 -3.68
CA VAL A 47 7.07 5.37 -4.71
C VAL A 47 6.57 4.97 -6.08
N THR A 48 6.39 5.94 -6.96
CA THR A 48 6.01 5.73 -8.35
C THR A 48 6.85 6.59 -9.30
N GLY A 49 6.63 6.42 -10.59
CA GLY A 49 7.31 7.15 -11.66
C GLY A 49 7.71 6.22 -12.80
N THR A 50 8.21 6.77 -13.89
CA THR A 50 8.62 6.01 -15.07
C THR A 50 9.94 5.28 -14.80
N HIS A 51 10.94 5.99 -14.28
CA HIS A 51 12.28 5.45 -14.01
C HIS A 51 12.73 5.71 -12.58
N GLY A 52 13.67 4.88 -12.10
CA GLY A 52 14.36 5.07 -10.82
C GLY A 52 13.54 4.73 -9.57
N ARG A 53 12.24 4.40 -9.69
CA ARG A 53 11.37 4.08 -8.55
C ARG A 53 11.91 2.95 -7.68
N ASN A 54 12.45 1.87 -8.28
CA ASN A 54 13.06 0.76 -7.53
C ASN A 54 14.26 1.22 -6.70
N ALA A 55 15.16 2.00 -7.33
CA ALA A 55 16.34 2.53 -6.64
C ALA A 55 15.96 3.45 -5.48
N VAL A 56 14.99 4.35 -5.70
CA VAL A 56 14.48 5.27 -4.68
C VAL A 56 13.79 4.48 -3.56
N ALA A 57 12.94 3.52 -3.87
CA ALA A 57 12.26 2.68 -2.88
C ALA A 57 13.26 1.93 -1.98
N LYS A 58 14.30 1.34 -2.57
CA LYS A 58 15.38 0.67 -1.83
C LYS A 58 16.19 1.63 -0.96
N LEU A 59 16.50 2.82 -1.49
CA LEU A 59 17.22 3.84 -0.72
C LEU A 59 16.41 4.30 0.48
N VAL A 60 15.14 4.63 0.28
CA VAL A 60 14.22 5.03 1.36
C VAL A 60 14.10 3.92 2.42
N ALA A 61 13.86 2.68 1.98
CA ALA A 61 13.79 1.54 2.90
C ALA A 61 15.10 1.37 3.70
N ARG A 62 16.25 1.61 3.07
CA ARG A 62 17.55 1.55 3.74
C ARG A 62 17.72 2.64 4.78
N LEU A 63 17.31 3.88 4.46
CA LEU A 63 17.37 5.01 5.40
C LEU A 63 16.47 4.79 6.61
N LEU A 64 15.23 4.34 6.39
CA LEU A 64 14.30 3.99 7.47
C LEU A 64 14.83 2.85 8.34
N TYR A 65 15.45 1.84 7.74
CA TYR A 65 16.10 0.76 8.50
C TYR A 65 17.25 1.26 9.38
N LEU A 66 18.01 2.25 8.91
CA LEU A 66 19.10 2.87 9.70
C LEU A 66 18.58 3.70 10.88
N SER A 67 17.33 4.14 10.85
CA SER A 67 16.65 4.79 11.97
C SER A 67 16.03 3.81 12.98
N ALA A 68 16.48 2.55 12.97
CA ALA A 68 16.08 1.47 13.87
C ALA A 68 14.63 0.99 13.75
N GLN A 69 13.98 1.21 12.59
CA GLN A 69 12.65 0.66 12.30
C GLN A 69 12.77 -0.70 11.61
N TYR A 70 11.84 -1.61 11.88
CA TYR A 70 11.73 -2.86 11.13
C TYR A 70 10.93 -2.62 9.83
N VAL A 71 11.69 -2.31 8.77
CA VAL A 71 11.12 -1.86 7.49
C VAL A 71 10.76 -3.04 6.60
N GLY A 72 9.56 -2.98 6.03
CA GLY A 72 9.14 -3.80 4.92
C GLY A 72 9.25 -3.06 3.60
N LEU A 73 9.75 -3.72 2.55
CA LEU A 73 9.82 -3.19 1.19
C LEU A 73 9.19 -4.17 0.23
N ALA A 74 8.24 -3.70 -0.59
CA ALA A 74 7.73 -4.41 -1.76
C ALA A 74 8.14 -3.64 -3.01
N CYS A 75 8.90 -4.28 -3.89
CA CYS A 75 9.44 -3.66 -5.10
C CYS A 75 9.59 -4.70 -6.23
N SER A 76 10.00 -4.26 -7.42
CA SER A 76 10.20 -5.13 -8.59
C SER A 76 11.23 -6.25 -8.35
N ASP A 77 12.17 -6.09 -7.40
CA ASP A 77 13.08 -7.19 -7.03
C ASP A 77 12.45 -8.17 -6.03
N GLY A 78 11.30 -7.87 -5.46
CA GLY A 78 10.61 -8.75 -4.52
C GLY A 78 10.24 -8.09 -3.20
N ILE A 79 10.07 -8.92 -2.16
CA ILE A 79 9.74 -8.47 -0.80
C ILE A 79 10.96 -8.63 0.11
N PHE A 80 11.26 -7.55 0.84
CA PHE A 80 12.30 -7.52 1.85
C PHE A 80 11.69 -7.17 3.21
N LEU A 81 12.15 -7.87 4.25
CA LEU A 81 11.82 -7.58 5.65
C LEU A 81 13.13 -7.26 6.39
N GLY A 82 13.35 -6.01 6.73
CA GLY A 82 14.63 -5.52 7.17
C GLY A 82 15.72 -5.80 6.12
N ARG A 83 16.69 -6.67 6.46
CA ARG A 83 17.76 -7.09 5.54
C ARG A 83 17.47 -8.40 4.81
N ARG A 84 16.39 -9.11 5.16
CA ARG A 84 16.07 -10.40 4.57
C ARG A 84 15.28 -10.23 3.28
N HIS A 85 15.77 -10.81 2.20
CA HIS A 85 15.03 -10.97 0.94
C HIS A 85 14.14 -12.22 1.07
N VAL A 86 12.84 -12.03 1.33
CA VAL A 86 11.90 -13.12 1.63
C VAL A 86 11.17 -13.65 0.42
N GLN A 87 11.04 -12.82 -0.62
CA GLN A 87 10.46 -13.21 -1.90
C GLN A 87 11.30 -12.60 -3.03
N LYS A 88 11.68 -13.41 -4.02
CA LYS A 88 12.58 -13.00 -5.13
C LYS A 88 11.85 -12.80 -6.46
N THR A 89 10.53 -12.75 -6.46
CA THR A 89 9.70 -12.44 -7.64
C THR A 89 9.17 -11.03 -7.51
N ASP A 90 8.89 -10.38 -8.63
CA ASP A 90 8.33 -9.04 -8.66
C ASP A 90 7.15 -8.89 -7.68
N ALA A 91 7.26 -7.90 -6.83
CA ALA A 91 6.26 -7.53 -5.81
C ALA A 91 5.84 -6.06 -5.90
N ALA A 92 6.21 -5.35 -6.99
CA ALA A 92 5.72 -4.01 -7.28
C ALA A 92 4.29 -4.05 -7.84
N ASN A 93 3.40 -4.75 -7.14
CA ASN A 93 2.02 -4.98 -7.52
C ASN A 93 1.11 -5.00 -6.29
N TRP A 94 -0.20 -5.02 -6.51
CA TRP A 94 -1.19 -4.96 -5.43
C TRP A 94 -1.03 -6.11 -4.42
N GLU A 95 -0.80 -7.34 -4.90
CA GLU A 95 -0.65 -8.51 -4.01
C GLU A 95 0.64 -8.43 -3.19
N GLY A 96 1.76 -7.98 -3.77
CA GLY A 96 3.02 -7.76 -3.07
C GLY A 96 2.88 -6.75 -1.94
N GLY A 97 2.27 -5.59 -2.24
CA GLY A 97 2.00 -4.55 -1.25
C GLY A 97 1.05 -5.03 -0.15
N ARG A 98 -0.07 -5.67 -0.51
CA ARG A 98 -1.01 -6.27 0.44
C ARG A 98 -0.32 -7.27 1.36
N ARG A 99 0.46 -8.19 0.79
CA ARG A 99 1.20 -9.20 1.54
C ARG A 99 2.17 -8.59 2.55
N LEU A 100 2.84 -7.51 2.15
CA LEU A 100 3.72 -6.75 3.03
C LEU A 100 2.96 -6.13 4.20
N LEU A 101 1.84 -5.45 3.92
CA LEU A 101 1.04 -4.74 4.92
C LEU A 101 0.31 -5.66 5.91
N LEU A 102 0.06 -6.91 5.53
CA LEU A 102 -0.47 -7.93 6.43
C LEU A 102 0.57 -8.47 7.40
N ASN A 103 1.85 -8.15 7.22
CA ASN A 103 2.91 -8.62 8.10
C ASN A 103 2.97 -7.75 9.37
N ARG A 104 2.58 -8.34 10.50
CA ARG A 104 2.51 -7.66 11.81
C ARG A 104 3.84 -7.21 12.39
N THR A 105 4.97 -7.66 11.84
CA THR A 105 6.30 -7.26 12.32
C THR A 105 6.82 -5.99 11.63
N VAL A 106 6.16 -5.55 10.56
CA VAL A 106 6.56 -4.34 9.82
C VAL A 106 6.13 -3.10 10.59
N GLU A 107 7.09 -2.24 10.92
CA GLU A 107 6.90 -0.97 11.63
C GLU A 107 6.86 0.23 10.68
N ALA A 108 7.47 0.10 9.48
CA ALA A 108 7.36 1.05 8.39
C ALA A 108 7.37 0.30 7.05
N ALA A 109 6.59 0.75 6.09
CA ALA A 109 6.48 0.12 4.79
C ALA A 109 6.92 1.05 3.67
N VAL A 110 7.63 0.49 2.68
CA VAL A 110 7.93 1.16 1.41
C VAL A 110 7.39 0.31 0.28
N ILE A 111 6.59 0.90 -0.59
CA ILE A 111 5.94 0.18 -1.69
C ILE A 111 6.22 0.90 -3.00
N GLU A 112 6.86 0.17 -3.91
CA GLU A 112 7.02 0.56 -5.31
C GLU A 112 5.74 0.25 -6.07
N ASN A 113 5.22 1.22 -6.83
CA ASN A 113 4.04 1.07 -7.67
C ASN A 113 4.36 1.51 -9.10
N GLY A 114 4.15 0.63 -10.08
CA GLY A 114 4.14 1.01 -11.49
C GLY A 114 2.83 1.68 -11.87
N ALA A 115 2.85 2.54 -12.89
CA ALA A 115 1.62 3.18 -13.39
C ALA A 115 0.59 2.15 -13.88
N GLU A 116 1.05 1.10 -14.53
CA GLU A 116 0.21 -0.05 -14.97
C GLU A 116 -0.53 -0.72 -13.81
N VAL A 117 0.16 -0.86 -12.66
CA VAL A 117 -0.43 -1.46 -11.45
C VAL A 117 -1.47 -0.50 -10.85
N ILE A 118 -1.14 0.79 -10.77
CA ILE A 118 -2.06 1.80 -10.24
C ILE A 118 -3.34 1.83 -11.09
N LEU A 119 -3.21 1.80 -12.42
CA LEU A 119 -4.34 1.85 -13.35
C LEU A 119 -5.18 0.56 -13.33
N GLY A 120 -4.53 -0.60 -13.36
CA GLY A 120 -5.21 -1.90 -13.51
C GLY A 120 -5.67 -2.52 -12.19
N GLN A 121 -4.95 -2.29 -11.11
CA GLN A 121 -5.21 -2.95 -9.82
C GLN A 121 -5.48 -1.96 -8.67
N GLY A 122 -5.12 -0.69 -8.84
CA GLY A 122 -5.12 0.31 -7.79
C GLY A 122 -3.91 0.21 -6.85
N LEU A 123 -3.83 1.13 -5.89
CA LEU A 123 -2.82 1.09 -4.84
C LEU A 123 -3.21 0.04 -3.78
N PRO A 124 -2.24 -0.71 -3.21
CA PRO A 124 -2.50 -1.69 -2.15
C PRO A 124 -2.78 -1.06 -0.77
N TYR A 125 -2.91 0.25 -0.70
CA TYR A 125 -3.21 1.04 0.50
C TYR A 125 -4.14 2.21 0.16
N ASP A 126 -4.87 2.67 1.17
CA ASP A 126 -5.80 3.80 1.06
C ASP A 126 -5.13 5.15 1.31
N ARG A 127 -4.09 5.19 2.17
CA ARG A 127 -3.34 6.39 2.53
C ARG A 127 -1.86 6.07 2.76
N CYS A 128 -0.99 7.05 2.51
CA CYS A 128 0.43 6.99 2.82
C CYS A 128 0.91 8.25 3.55
N ALA A 129 1.98 8.12 4.32
CA ALA A 129 2.62 9.26 4.98
C ALA A 129 3.46 10.07 3.98
N VAL A 130 4.10 9.39 3.02
CA VAL A 130 4.89 10.04 1.97
C VAL A 130 4.55 9.42 0.62
N GLY A 131 4.24 10.27 -0.35
CA GLY A 131 4.08 9.91 -1.75
C GLY A 131 5.22 10.47 -2.58
N ILE A 132 5.94 9.62 -3.32
CA ILE A 132 7.08 10.03 -4.16
C ILE A 132 6.76 9.73 -5.61
N ILE A 133 6.94 10.74 -6.47
CA ILE A 133 6.96 10.59 -7.92
C ILE A 133 8.37 10.93 -8.41
N THR A 134 9.10 9.93 -8.90
CA THR A 134 10.51 10.11 -9.31
C THR A 134 10.63 10.91 -10.59
N ASN A 135 9.83 10.58 -11.58
CA ASN A 135 9.72 11.29 -12.86
C ASN A 135 8.49 10.80 -13.64
N ILE A 136 8.12 11.53 -14.68
CA ILE A 136 7.07 11.15 -15.62
C ILE A 136 7.61 11.40 -17.03
N VAL A 137 8.00 10.33 -17.73
CA VAL A 137 8.48 10.38 -19.12
C VAL A 137 7.46 9.69 -20.01
N PRO A 138 6.59 10.42 -20.70
CA PRO A 138 5.47 9.84 -21.44
C PRO A 138 5.86 8.89 -22.56
N GLU A 139 7.05 9.07 -23.16
CA GLU A 139 7.53 8.35 -24.33
C GLU A 139 8.04 6.93 -23.99
N ASP A 140 8.39 6.68 -22.73
CA ASP A 140 8.96 5.41 -22.31
C ASP A 140 7.92 4.37 -21.84
N GLU A 141 6.68 4.79 -21.69
CA GLU A 141 5.62 3.87 -21.32
C GLU A 141 4.90 3.33 -22.54
N ASN A 142 5.14 2.07 -22.81
CA ASN A 142 4.52 1.33 -23.92
C ASN A 142 3.05 1.02 -23.58
N LEU A 143 2.19 2.04 -23.71
CA LEU A 143 0.77 1.99 -23.35
C LEU A 143 -0.08 1.16 -24.31
N GLU A 144 0.46 0.76 -25.47
CA GLU A 144 -0.18 -0.23 -26.34
C GLU A 144 -0.39 -1.59 -25.64
N ARG A 145 0.32 -1.80 -24.53
CA ARG A 145 0.21 -2.99 -23.69
C ARG A 145 -0.99 -2.96 -22.74
N TRP A 146 -1.59 -1.78 -22.57
CA TRP A 146 -2.71 -1.60 -21.65
C TRP A 146 -3.98 -1.48 -22.47
N ASP A 147 -4.70 -2.36 -22.79
CA ASP A 147 -5.97 -2.45 -23.53
C ASP A 147 -6.89 -1.19 -23.54
N VAL A 148 -6.30 -0.05 -23.21
CA VAL A 148 -6.87 1.30 -23.25
C VAL A 148 -6.26 1.99 -24.46
N GLN A 149 -7.00 2.02 -25.55
CA GLN A 149 -6.64 2.81 -26.74
C GLN A 149 -6.99 4.29 -26.48
N PRO A 150 -6.05 5.14 -26.09
CA PRO A 150 -6.34 6.55 -25.86
C PRO A 150 -6.35 7.29 -27.20
N THR A 151 -7.42 7.98 -27.47
CA THR A 151 -7.50 8.91 -28.59
C THR A 151 -6.80 10.22 -28.20
N GLY A 152 -5.61 10.47 -28.74
CA GLY A 152 -4.95 11.78 -28.76
C GLY A 152 -4.75 12.45 -27.39
N GLY A 153 -5.53 13.47 -27.06
CA GLY A 153 -5.37 14.26 -25.82
C GLY A 153 -5.75 13.54 -24.53
N GLU A 154 -6.53 12.48 -24.56
CA GLU A 154 -6.92 11.68 -23.38
C GLU A 154 -5.74 10.90 -22.81
N TYR A 155 -4.76 10.56 -23.62
CA TYR A 155 -3.54 9.87 -23.24
C TYR A 155 -2.76 10.61 -22.13
N TYR A 156 -2.41 11.86 -22.35
CA TYR A 156 -1.68 12.66 -21.36
C TYR A 156 -2.49 12.90 -20.09
N THR A 157 -3.81 12.98 -20.22
CA THR A 157 -4.71 13.17 -19.08
C THR A 157 -4.75 11.91 -18.21
N THR A 158 -4.81 10.73 -18.82
CA THR A 158 -4.83 9.44 -18.11
C THR A 158 -3.50 9.19 -17.40
N HIS A 159 -2.37 9.47 -18.04
CA HIS A 159 -1.05 9.34 -17.41
C HIS A 159 -0.89 10.21 -16.19
N ARG A 160 -1.14 11.51 -16.35
CA ARG A 160 -1.04 12.45 -15.22
C ARG A 160 -1.99 12.09 -14.09
N SER A 161 -3.20 11.65 -14.40
CA SER A 161 -4.17 11.25 -13.37
C SER A 161 -3.74 9.98 -12.65
N THR A 162 -3.12 9.02 -13.34
CA THR A 162 -2.61 7.78 -12.75
C THR A 162 -1.51 8.08 -11.72
N TYR A 163 -0.52 8.90 -12.09
CA TYR A 163 0.54 9.30 -11.14
C TYR A 163 0.01 10.20 -10.02
N ARG A 164 -0.95 11.08 -10.33
CA ARG A 164 -1.62 11.92 -9.34
C ARG A 164 -2.27 11.10 -8.23
N THR A 165 -2.77 9.91 -8.52
CA THR A 165 -3.32 8.99 -7.51
C THR A 165 -2.35 8.78 -6.34
N GLN A 166 -1.03 8.72 -6.61
CA GLN A 166 -0.02 8.59 -5.54
C GLN A 166 0.03 9.82 -4.61
N VAL A 167 -0.26 11.00 -5.13
CA VAL A 167 -0.32 12.25 -4.34
C VAL A 167 -1.65 12.37 -3.60
N ASP A 168 -2.75 12.02 -4.26
CA ASP A 168 -4.09 12.15 -3.71
C ASP A 168 -4.33 11.25 -2.47
N VAL A 169 -3.53 10.19 -2.31
CA VAL A 169 -3.58 9.30 -1.13
C VAL A 169 -2.64 9.71 0.00
N VAL A 170 -1.89 10.79 -0.14
CA VAL A 170 -1.03 11.30 0.94
C VAL A 170 -1.92 11.84 2.06
N LEU A 171 -1.56 11.53 3.31
CA LEU A 171 -2.22 12.05 4.49
C LEU A 171 -2.11 13.58 4.55
N SER A 172 -3.06 14.25 5.19
CA SER A 172 -3.08 15.72 5.29
C SER A 172 -1.87 16.30 6.02
N ASP A 173 -1.27 15.51 6.92
CA ASP A 173 -0.04 15.80 7.64
C ASP A 173 1.20 15.13 7.01
N GLY A 174 1.00 14.50 5.86
CA GLY A 174 2.03 13.81 5.09
C GLY A 174 2.80 14.71 4.13
N CYS A 175 3.65 14.12 3.30
CA CYS A 175 4.49 14.83 2.34
C CYS A 175 4.41 14.20 0.94
N ALA A 176 4.21 15.03 -0.08
CA ALA A 176 4.39 14.64 -1.47
C ALA A 176 5.75 15.15 -1.98
N VAL A 177 6.56 14.23 -2.52
CA VAL A 177 7.86 14.53 -3.12
C VAL A 177 7.75 14.36 -4.62
N LEU A 178 7.93 15.45 -5.34
CA LEU A 178 7.80 15.50 -6.80
C LEU A 178 9.11 15.95 -7.43
N ASN A 179 9.50 15.31 -8.53
CA ASN A 179 10.59 15.83 -9.36
C ASN A 179 10.08 17.07 -10.12
N ALA A 180 10.88 18.13 -10.10
CA ALA A 180 10.56 19.41 -10.75
C ALA A 180 11.11 19.55 -12.17
N GLU A 181 11.84 18.54 -12.68
CA GLU A 181 12.44 18.50 -14.03
C GLU A 181 11.53 17.82 -15.04
#